data_278a5237cce4ed71f4e73f63be36df02
#
_entry.id   278a5237cce4ed71f4e73f63be36df02
#
_cell.length_a   1.000
_cell.length_b   1.000
_cell.length_c   1.000
_cell.angle_alpha   90.00
_cell.angle_beta   90.00
_cell.angle_gamma   90.00
#
_symmetry.space_group_name_H-M   'P 1'
#
loop_
_entity.id
_entity.type
_entity.pdbx_description
1 polymer ?
#
loop_
_entity_poly.entity_id
_entity_poly.type
_entity_poly.pdbx_seq_one_letter_code
_entity_poly.pdbx_strand_id
1 'polypeptide(L)'
;MAGTVTSLEEFLAYVEKRDGNQPEFLQAVREVFTSLWPFLEKNPKYRSQALLERLVEPERAFQFRVAWMDDKGQTQVNRAFRVQFNSAIGPYKGGMRFHPSVNLSILKFLGFEQIFKNALTTLPMGGGKGGSDFDPKGKSDAEVMRFCQALMAELYRHIGPDTDVPAGDIGVGSREVGYLAGYMKKLSNQAACVFTGRGLSFGGSLIRPEATGYGLVYFAQAMLAEKGQSFQGKTVVVSGSGNVAQYAIEKALQLGAKVLTCSDSSGYVYDEAGFSAEKLAALMEIKNAKRGRVKDYAEKFGLKYVAGERPWGVKADIALPCATQNELELVDAQKLIANGVQLVAEGANMPTTIEATDALQAAGILFGPGKAANAGGVATSGLEMAQSSQRLYWTAEEVDLKLHNIMLDIHANCKKYGTIEGQENINYVVGANVAGFVKVADAMLAQGVF
;
A
#
# COMPACT_ATOMS: atom_id res chain seq x y z
N MET A 1 0.32 38.24 -5.06
CA MET A 1 0.56 38.01 -3.63
C MET A 1 -0.02 36.64 -3.32
N ALA A 2 0.80 35.68 -3.02
CA ALA A 2 0.33 34.43 -2.45
C ALA A 2 -0.09 34.75 -1.00
N GLY A 3 -1.40 34.96 -0.78
CA GLY A 3 -1.93 35.11 0.55
C GLY A 3 -1.71 33.80 1.28
N THR A 4 -1.23 33.87 2.51
CA THR A 4 -1.14 32.70 3.40
C THR A 4 -2.54 32.13 3.51
N VAL A 5 -2.73 30.90 3.04
CA VAL A 5 -3.99 30.16 3.19
C VAL A 5 -4.33 30.07 4.68
N THR A 6 -5.49 30.56 5.08
CA THR A 6 -5.85 30.71 6.49
C THR A 6 -6.83 29.62 6.97
N SER A 7 -7.61 29.02 6.07
CA SER A 7 -8.56 27.96 6.38
C SER A 7 -8.42 26.74 5.47
N LEU A 8 -8.98 25.61 5.90
CA LEU A 8 -9.05 24.38 5.11
C LEU A 8 -9.81 24.62 3.80
N GLU A 9 -10.92 25.35 3.86
CA GLU A 9 -11.78 25.65 2.71
C GLU A 9 -11.02 26.47 1.66
N GLU A 10 -10.27 27.49 2.09
CA GLU A 10 -9.43 28.30 1.19
C GLU A 10 -8.34 27.46 0.53
N PHE A 11 -7.73 26.55 1.29
CA PHE A 11 -6.72 25.64 0.78
C PHE A 11 -7.29 24.67 -0.26
N LEU A 12 -8.43 24.03 0.06
CA LEU A 12 -9.09 23.13 -0.88
C LEU A 12 -9.56 23.84 -2.14
N ALA A 13 -10.07 25.07 -2.03
CA ALA A 13 -10.45 25.88 -3.18
C ALA A 13 -9.23 26.27 -4.05
N TYR A 14 -8.07 26.51 -3.42
CA TYR A 14 -6.82 26.74 -4.14
C TYR A 14 -6.43 25.52 -4.98
N VAL A 15 -6.50 24.31 -4.41
CA VAL A 15 -6.15 23.08 -5.13
C VAL A 15 -7.16 22.80 -6.25
N GLU A 16 -8.46 22.93 -5.95
CA GLU A 16 -9.54 22.71 -6.93
C GLU A 16 -9.43 23.64 -8.15
N LYS A 17 -9.06 24.90 -7.92
CA LYS A 17 -8.83 25.86 -9.02
C LYS A 17 -7.73 25.41 -9.98
N ARG A 18 -6.71 24.69 -9.48
CA ARG A 18 -5.58 24.22 -10.29
C ARG A 18 -5.85 22.87 -10.94
N ASP A 19 -6.47 21.97 -10.21
CA ASP A 19 -6.60 20.56 -10.55
C ASP A 19 -8.08 20.11 -10.68
N GLY A 20 -9.00 21.01 -11.00
CA GLY A 20 -10.45 20.75 -11.05
C GLY A 20 -10.89 19.61 -11.99
N ASN A 21 -10.02 19.20 -12.92
CA ASN A 21 -10.22 18.07 -13.81
C ASN A 21 -9.60 16.75 -13.30
N GLN A 22 -9.17 16.70 -12.02
CA GLN A 22 -8.49 15.54 -11.40
C GLN A 22 -9.23 15.10 -10.13
N PRO A 23 -10.42 14.51 -10.26
CA PRO A 23 -11.31 14.24 -9.12
C PRO A 23 -10.71 13.28 -8.08
N GLU A 24 -9.98 12.24 -8.50
CA GLU A 24 -9.36 11.29 -7.57
C GLU A 24 -8.26 11.96 -6.74
N PHE A 25 -7.49 12.86 -7.36
CA PHE A 25 -6.46 13.62 -6.66
C PHE A 25 -7.07 14.61 -5.66
N LEU A 26 -8.11 15.35 -6.06
CA LEU A 26 -8.81 16.29 -5.18
C LEU A 26 -9.43 15.59 -3.97
N GLN A 27 -10.01 14.40 -4.15
CA GLN A 27 -10.54 13.60 -3.06
C GLN A 27 -9.44 13.25 -2.05
N ALA A 28 -8.30 12.76 -2.51
CA ALA A 28 -7.19 12.39 -1.63
C ALA A 28 -6.63 13.59 -0.84
N VAL A 29 -6.48 14.73 -1.50
CA VAL A 29 -6.06 15.97 -0.83
C VAL A 29 -7.06 16.36 0.25
N ARG A 30 -8.35 16.33 -0.04
CA ARG A 30 -9.42 16.63 0.94
C ARG A 30 -9.35 15.70 2.14
N GLU A 31 -9.27 14.40 1.94
CA GLU A 31 -9.21 13.40 3.01
C GLU A 31 -8.00 13.60 3.93
N VAL A 32 -6.83 13.78 3.35
CA VAL A 32 -5.59 13.98 4.11
C VAL A 32 -5.63 15.30 4.88
N PHE A 33 -5.94 16.41 4.23
CA PHE A 33 -5.91 17.72 4.88
C PHE A 33 -7.05 17.94 5.88
N THR A 34 -8.20 17.31 5.72
CA THR A 34 -9.25 17.32 6.74
C THR A 34 -8.74 16.75 8.06
N SER A 35 -8.00 15.66 8.00
CA SER A 35 -7.41 15.04 9.18
C SER A 35 -6.19 15.80 9.75
N LEU A 36 -5.44 16.50 8.89
CA LEU A 36 -4.25 17.27 9.27
C LEU A 36 -4.57 18.66 9.84
N TRP A 37 -5.69 19.25 9.44
CA TRP A 37 -5.96 20.66 9.70
C TRP A 37 -5.93 21.04 11.18
N PRO A 38 -6.54 20.28 12.10
CA PRO A 38 -6.46 20.58 13.54
C PRO A 38 -5.03 20.58 14.10
N PHE A 39 -4.14 19.76 13.51
CA PHE A 39 -2.72 19.76 13.86
C PHE A 39 -2.01 21.00 13.29
N LEU A 40 -2.32 21.42 12.07
CA LEU A 40 -1.74 22.60 11.41
C LEU A 40 -2.12 23.90 12.13
N GLU A 41 -3.32 23.99 12.70
CA GLU A 41 -3.76 25.15 13.50
C GLU A 41 -2.90 25.34 14.76
N LYS A 42 -2.52 24.22 15.38
CA LYS A 42 -1.66 24.22 16.57
C LYS A 42 -0.16 24.38 16.25
N ASN A 43 0.23 24.24 14.98
CA ASN A 43 1.62 24.22 14.53
C ASN A 43 1.87 25.16 13.34
N PRO A 44 1.83 26.51 13.55
CA PRO A 44 1.86 27.51 12.47
C PRO A 44 3.15 27.48 11.62
N LYS A 45 4.24 26.87 12.11
CA LYS A 45 5.49 26.71 11.34
C LYS A 45 5.25 26.01 9.98
N TYR A 46 4.29 25.10 9.92
CA TYR A 46 3.97 24.34 8.70
C TYR A 46 3.12 25.14 7.68
N ARG A 47 2.74 26.37 7.99
CA ARG A 47 2.10 27.29 7.06
C ARG A 47 3.07 28.29 6.42
N SER A 48 4.36 28.20 6.75
CA SER A 48 5.41 29.04 6.20
C SER A 48 5.93 28.51 4.85
N GLN A 49 6.58 29.34 4.06
CA GLN A 49 7.29 28.98 2.83
C GLN A 49 6.39 28.31 1.78
N ALA A 50 5.09 28.58 1.76
CA ALA A 50 4.11 27.90 0.91
C ALA A 50 4.23 26.36 0.97
N LEU A 51 4.49 25.82 2.17
CA LEU A 51 4.78 24.39 2.36
C LEU A 51 3.62 23.52 1.90
N LEU A 52 2.37 23.90 2.25
CA LEU A 52 1.18 23.13 1.91
C LEU A 52 0.93 23.12 0.40
N GLU A 53 1.11 24.27 -0.23
CA GLU A 53 0.97 24.43 -1.68
C GLU A 53 2.04 23.63 -2.43
N ARG A 54 3.29 23.61 -1.95
CA ARG A 54 4.36 22.77 -2.51
C ARG A 54 4.11 21.28 -2.28
N LEU A 55 3.51 20.91 -1.15
CA LEU A 55 3.25 19.51 -0.83
C LEU A 55 2.17 18.87 -1.73
N VAL A 56 1.24 19.66 -2.26
CA VAL A 56 0.18 19.17 -3.18
C VAL A 56 0.55 19.33 -4.65
N GLU A 57 1.67 19.96 -4.96
CA GLU A 57 2.18 20.07 -6.32
C GLU A 57 3.33 19.07 -6.52
N PRO A 58 3.24 18.11 -7.47
CA PRO A 58 4.34 17.21 -7.75
C PRO A 58 5.57 18.00 -8.26
N GLU A 59 6.76 17.61 -7.83
CA GLU A 59 8.00 18.23 -8.30
C GLU A 59 8.16 18.04 -9.80
N ARG A 60 7.74 16.90 -10.36
CA ARG A 60 7.73 16.62 -11.80
C ARG A 60 6.64 15.63 -12.17
N ALA A 61 6.06 15.81 -13.35
CA ALA A 61 5.17 14.82 -13.97
C ALA A 61 5.56 14.66 -15.44
N PHE A 62 5.82 13.44 -15.86
CA PHE A 62 6.14 13.09 -17.23
C PHE A 62 4.98 12.32 -17.85
N GLN A 63 4.60 12.72 -19.07
CA GLN A 63 3.68 11.98 -19.92
C GLN A 63 4.37 11.71 -21.24
N PHE A 64 4.32 10.46 -21.69
CA PHE A 64 4.94 10.07 -22.95
C PHE A 64 4.14 8.97 -23.68
N ARG A 65 4.35 8.93 -24.98
CA ARG A 65 3.78 7.89 -25.85
C ARG A 65 4.64 6.64 -25.81
N VAL A 66 3.99 5.47 -25.73
CA VAL A 66 4.63 4.16 -25.85
C VAL A 66 4.07 3.48 -27.11
N ALA A 67 4.88 3.39 -28.15
CA ALA A 67 4.54 2.65 -29.37
C ALA A 67 5.26 1.29 -29.35
N TRP A 68 4.50 0.22 -29.60
CA TRP A 68 5.01 -1.14 -29.55
C TRP A 68 4.27 -2.03 -30.57
N MET A 69 4.81 -3.20 -30.89
CA MET A 69 4.26 -4.09 -31.88
C MET A 69 3.65 -5.33 -31.20
N ASP A 70 2.42 -5.66 -31.55
CA ASP A 70 1.76 -6.89 -31.08
C ASP A 70 2.24 -8.14 -31.81
N ASP A 71 1.71 -9.32 -31.44
CA ASP A 71 2.08 -10.59 -32.05
C ASP A 71 1.59 -10.73 -33.49
N LYS A 72 0.68 -9.87 -33.94
CA LYS A 72 0.18 -9.83 -35.34
C LYS A 72 1.00 -8.86 -36.20
N GLY A 73 2.05 -8.25 -35.65
CA GLY A 73 2.85 -7.25 -36.35
C GLY A 73 2.16 -5.88 -36.49
N GLN A 74 1.11 -5.62 -35.71
CA GLN A 74 0.41 -4.34 -35.72
C GLN A 74 0.98 -3.39 -34.66
N THR A 75 1.15 -2.13 -35.04
CA THR A 75 1.61 -1.10 -34.10
C THR A 75 0.49 -0.71 -33.16
N GLN A 76 0.76 -0.82 -31.87
CA GLN A 76 -0.08 -0.39 -30.78
C GLN A 76 0.50 0.89 -30.14
N VAL A 77 -0.37 1.74 -29.61
CA VAL A 77 0.04 3.01 -28.98
C VAL A 77 -0.66 3.14 -27.62
N ASN A 78 0.15 3.29 -26.60
CA ASN A 78 -0.32 3.55 -25.24
C ASN A 78 0.21 4.88 -24.73
N ARG A 79 -0.44 5.41 -23.70
CA ARG A 79 0.00 6.56 -22.94
C ARG A 79 0.60 6.08 -21.62
N ALA A 80 1.72 6.65 -21.26
CA ALA A 80 2.37 6.36 -19.99
C ALA A 80 2.73 7.64 -19.22
N PHE A 81 2.88 7.48 -17.91
CA PHE A 81 3.16 8.58 -16.99
C PHE A 81 4.16 8.15 -15.92
N ARG A 82 4.94 9.12 -15.42
CA ARG A 82 5.65 9.04 -14.14
C ARG A 82 5.47 10.35 -13.40
N VAL A 83 4.93 10.27 -12.18
CA VAL A 83 4.79 11.40 -11.26
C VAL A 83 5.87 11.25 -10.19
N GLN A 84 6.82 12.15 -10.18
CA GLN A 84 7.84 12.34 -9.15
C GLN A 84 7.31 13.40 -8.20
N PHE A 85 6.68 12.94 -7.10
CA PHE A 85 5.82 13.83 -6.33
C PHE A 85 6.61 14.64 -5.32
N ASN A 86 7.41 13.99 -4.47
CA ASN A 86 8.20 14.67 -3.45
C ASN A 86 9.47 13.88 -3.11
N SER A 87 10.61 14.54 -3.12
CA SER A 87 11.93 13.96 -2.86
C SER A 87 12.57 14.40 -1.55
N ALA A 88 11.86 15.13 -0.70
CA ALA A 88 12.44 15.75 0.51
C ALA A 88 13.11 14.75 1.46
N ILE A 89 12.64 13.51 1.52
CA ILE A 89 13.21 12.48 2.42
C ILE A 89 14.00 11.38 1.71
N GLY A 90 14.17 11.47 0.39
CA GLY A 90 14.94 10.50 -0.39
C GLY A 90 14.45 10.37 -1.83
N PRO A 91 15.00 9.44 -2.61
CA PRO A 91 14.60 9.24 -4.00
C PRO A 91 13.11 8.94 -4.11
N TYR A 92 12.48 9.39 -5.20
CA TYR A 92 11.07 9.09 -5.46
C TYR A 92 10.87 7.57 -5.45
N LYS A 93 9.83 7.09 -4.78
CA LYS A 93 9.55 5.66 -4.66
C LYS A 93 8.07 5.40 -4.79
N GLY A 94 7.72 4.46 -5.65
CA GLY A 94 6.34 3.99 -5.82
C GLY A 94 6.15 3.15 -7.08
N GLY A 95 5.04 2.40 -7.11
CA GLY A 95 4.77 1.40 -8.15
C GLY A 95 4.49 1.96 -9.53
N MET A 96 4.60 1.08 -10.52
CA MET A 96 4.09 1.25 -11.89
C MET A 96 2.81 0.44 -12.01
N ARG A 97 1.72 1.05 -12.51
CA ARG A 97 0.43 0.37 -12.74
C ARG A 97 0.17 0.22 -14.23
N PHE A 98 -0.16 -1.01 -14.66
CA PHE A 98 -0.63 -1.26 -16.03
C PHE A 98 -2.11 -1.65 -15.97
N HIS A 99 -2.96 -0.70 -16.35
CA HIS A 99 -4.41 -0.90 -16.36
C HIS A 99 -5.09 0.13 -17.27
N PRO A 100 -6.15 -0.23 -18.02
CA PRO A 100 -6.84 0.70 -18.92
C PRO A 100 -7.35 1.99 -18.28
N SER A 101 -7.63 1.98 -16.98
CA SER A 101 -8.10 3.17 -16.27
C SER A 101 -7.02 4.18 -15.90
N VAL A 102 -5.73 3.87 -16.14
CA VAL A 102 -4.62 4.75 -15.74
C VAL A 102 -4.71 6.08 -16.46
N ASN A 103 -4.72 7.14 -15.68
CA ASN A 103 -4.65 8.53 -16.11
C ASN A 103 -3.83 9.36 -15.11
N LEU A 104 -3.59 10.63 -15.42
CA LEU A 104 -2.76 11.49 -14.58
C LEU A 104 -3.37 11.75 -13.20
N SER A 105 -4.69 11.92 -13.09
CA SER A 105 -5.40 12.14 -11.82
C SER A 105 -5.18 10.97 -10.85
N ILE A 106 -5.36 9.74 -11.33
CA ILE A 106 -5.11 8.52 -10.54
C ILE A 106 -3.65 8.43 -10.09
N LEU A 107 -2.70 8.76 -10.96
CA LEU A 107 -1.28 8.68 -10.61
C LEU A 107 -0.82 9.82 -9.70
N LYS A 108 -1.38 11.02 -9.82
CA LYS A 108 -1.18 12.10 -8.83
C LYS A 108 -1.75 11.71 -7.47
N PHE A 109 -2.98 11.22 -7.42
CA PHE A 109 -3.58 10.68 -6.20
C PHE A 109 -2.67 9.66 -5.51
N LEU A 110 -2.29 8.60 -6.24
CA LEU A 110 -1.48 7.53 -5.70
C LEU A 110 -0.07 8.00 -5.32
N GLY A 111 0.51 8.93 -6.07
CA GLY A 111 1.82 9.53 -5.77
C GLY A 111 1.79 10.40 -4.53
N PHE A 112 0.74 11.18 -4.35
CA PHE A 112 0.52 12.01 -3.16
C PHE A 112 0.39 11.16 -1.89
N GLU A 113 -0.43 10.13 -1.91
CA GLU A 113 -0.56 9.22 -0.76
C GLU A 113 0.73 8.45 -0.47
N GLN A 114 1.50 8.15 -1.52
CA GLN A 114 2.76 7.43 -1.38
C GLN A 114 3.80 8.23 -0.58
N ILE A 115 3.76 9.58 -0.60
CA ILE A 115 4.63 10.43 0.21
C ILE A 115 4.52 10.07 1.69
N PHE A 116 3.30 10.05 2.21
CA PHE A 116 3.02 9.81 3.63
C PHE A 116 3.29 8.35 4.02
N LYS A 117 2.90 7.42 3.15
CA LYS A 117 3.14 5.99 3.37
C LYS A 117 4.63 5.67 3.46
N ASN A 118 5.45 6.21 2.56
CA ASN A 118 6.90 6.02 2.57
C ASN A 118 7.53 6.68 3.80
N ALA A 119 7.08 7.89 4.16
CA ALA A 119 7.56 8.61 5.32
C ALA A 119 7.36 7.83 6.64
N LEU A 120 6.24 7.12 6.76
CA LEU A 120 5.95 6.29 7.94
C LEU A 120 6.96 5.18 8.14
N THR A 121 7.54 4.61 7.07
CA THR A 121 8.53 3.53 7.18
C THR A 121 9.84 3.94 7.86
N THR A 122 10.04 5.23 8.12
CA THR A 122 11.28 5.84 8.60
C THR A 122 12.48 5.75 7.64
N LEU A 123 12.35 4.99 6.55
CA LEU A 123 13.40 4.84 5.53
C LEU A 123 13.49 6.10 4.63
N PRO A 124 14.67 6.37 4.04
CA PRO A 124 14.89 7.54 3.19
C PRO A 124 14.32 7.32 1.78
N MET A 125 12.99 7.43 1.67
CA MET A 125 12.27 7.25 0.41
C MET A 125 11.22 8.35 0.25
N GLY A 126 11.31 9.10 -0.83
CA GLY A 126 10.30 10.05 -1.27
C GLY A 126 9.06 9.38 -1.85
N GLY A 127 8.16 10.17 -2.43
CA GLY A 127 6.92 9.69 -3.05
C GLY A 127 6.91 9.83 -4.56
N GLY A 128 6.48 8.80 -5.25
CA GLY A 128 6.26 8.82 -6.69
C GLY A 128 5.32 7.72 -7.14
N LYS A 129 4.77 7.85 -8.35
CA LYS A 129 3.89 6.86 -8.96
C LYS A 129 3.97 6.91 -10.47
N GLY A 130 3.79 5.78 -11.12
CA GLY A 130 3.74 5.74 -12.58
C GLY A 130 2.79 4.68 -13.10
N GLY A 131 2.66 4.63 -14.41
CA GLY A 131 1.81 3.64 -15.04
C GLY A 131 1.50 3.95 -16.50
N SER A 132 0.70 3.07 -17.07
CA SER A 132 0.21 3.17 -18.43
C SER A 132 -1.21 2.60 -18.54
N ASP A 133 -1.95 3.10 -19.52
CA ASP A 133 -3.26 2.53 -19.92
C ASP A 133 -3.15 1.18 -20.65
N PHE A 134 -1.96 0.60 -20.72
CA PHE A 134 -1.73 -0.74 -21.22
C PHE A 134 -2.42 -1.80 -20.35
N ASP A 135 -3.17 -2.72 -20.99
CA ASP A 135 -3.77 -3.88 -20.32
C ASP A 135 -2.93 -5.14 -20.59
N PRO A 136 -2.24 -5.70 -19.57
CA PRO A 136 -1.46 -6.92 -19.73
C PRO A 136 -2.32 -8.19 -19.83
N LYS A 137 -3.63 -8.10 -19.53
CA LYS A 137 -4.51 -9.26 -19.56
C LYS A 137 -4.69 -9.77 -21.00
N GLY A 138 -4.51 -11.07 -21.19
CA GLY A 138 -4.64 -11.72 -22.48
C GLY A 138 -3.50 -11.43 -23.46
N LYS A 139 -2.45 -10.73 -23.04
CA LYS A 139 -1.24 -10.52 -23.83
C LYS A 139 -0.25 -11.65 -23.63
N SER A 140 0.49 -11.99 -24.69
CA SER A 140 1.59 -12.94 -24.61
C SER A 140 2.77 -12.35 -23.81
N ASP A 141 3.65 -13.20 -23.29
CA ASP A 141 4.88 -12.76 -22.62
C ASP A 141 5.76 -11.91 -23.56
N ALA A 142 5.77 -12.24 -24.85
CA ALA A 142 6.51 -11.48 -25.86
C ALA A 142 5.92 -10.08 -26.08
N GLU A 143 4.59 -9.94 -26.11
CA GLU A 143 3.91 -8.64 -26.19
C GLU A 143 4.19 -7.78 -24.96
N VAL A 144 4.06 -8.36 -23.76
CA VAL A 144 4.34 -7.65 -22.50
C VAL A 144 5.81 -7.23 -22.43
N MET A 145 6.74 -8.07 -22.87
CA MET A 145 8.16 -7.74 -22.93
C MET A 145 8.42 -6.56 -23.90
N ARG A 146 7.86 -6.60 -25.11
CA ARG A 146 8.01 -5.51 -26.09
C ARG A 146 7.44 -4.19 -25.57
N PHE A 147 6.27 -4.25 -24.93
CA PHE A 147 5.68 -3.07 -24.28
C PHE A 147 6.60 -2.52 -23.19
N CYS A 148 7.10 -3.35 -22.27
CA CYS A 148 8.03 -2.95 -21.22
C CYS A 148 9.31 -2.32 -21.79
N GLN A 149 9.86 -2.86 -22.84
CA GLN A 149 11.03 -2.30 -23.52
C GLN A 149 10.75 -0.93 -24.14
N ALA A 150 9.61 -0.78 -24.83
CA ALA A 150 9.19 0.49 -25.40
C ALA A 150 8.93 1.56 -24.32
N LEU A 151 8.30 1.18 -23.21
CA LEU A 151 8.11 2.04 -22.04
C LEU A 151 9.45 2.51 -21.47
N MET A 152 10.40 1.59 -21.28
CA MET A 152 11.72 1.90 -20.72
C MET A 152 12.56 2.78 -21.64
N ALA A 153 12.41 2.69 -22.95
CA ALA A 153 13.10 3.55 -23.91
C ALA A 153 12.84 5.06 -23.65
N GLU A 154 11.69 5.38 -23.07
CA GLU A 154 11.35 6.73 -22.64
C GLU A 154 11.68 6.97 -21.16
N LEU A 155 11.28 6.05 -20.28
CA LEU A 155 11.34 6.23 -18.83
C LEU A 155 12.76 6.25 -18.26
N TYR A 156 13.73 5.55 -18.86
CA TYR A 156 15.07 5.35 -18.29
C TYR A 156 15.84 6.66 -18.02
N ARG A 157 15.53 7.72 -18.76
CA ARG A 157 16.17 9.04 -18.60
C ARG A 157 15.76 9.75 -17.30
N HIS A 158 14.68 9.31 -16.67
CA HIS A 158 14.03 10.01 -15.55
C HIS A 158 14.14 9.23 -14.25
N ILE A 159 14.65 7.99 -14.27
CA ILE A 159 14.74 7.11 -13.11
C ILE A 159 16.18 6.67 -12.84
N GLY A 160 16.45 6.30 -11.61
CA GLY A 160 17.78 5.88 -11.19
C GLY A 160 17.80 5.49 -9.72
N PRO A 161 18.86 4.80 -9.25
CA PRO A 161 18.92 4.30 -7.87
C PRO A 161 18.83 5.40 -6.80
N ASP A 162 19.35 6.58 -7.11
CA ASP A 162 19.39 7.74 -6.21
C ASP A 162 18.41 8.85 -6.61
N THR A 163 17.64 8.65 -7.69
CA THR A 163 16.69 9.62 -8.21
C THR A 163 15.25 9.15 -8.01
N ASP A 164 14.92 8.00 -8.63
CA ASP A 164 13.55 7.47 -8.67
C ASP A 164 13.59 5.96 -8.86
N VAL A 165 13.04 5.21 -7.91
CA VAL A 165 13.05 3.74 -7.90
C VAL A 165 11.62 3.22 -7.97
N PRO A 166 11.11 2.86 -9.17
CA PRO A 166 9.82 2.24 -9.34
C PRO A 166 9.72 0.84 -8.71
N ALA A 167 8.50 0.35 -8.60
CA ALA A 167 8.17 -1.01 -8.14
C ALA A 167 6.97 -1.58 -8.90
N GLY A 168 6.54 -2.78 -8.57
CA GLY A 168 5.28 -3.34 -9.05
C GLY A 168 4.05 -2.69 -8.42
N ASP A 169 2.93 -2.80 -9.11
CA ASP A 169 1.57 -2.41 -8.71
C ASP A 169 0.56 -3.23 -9.53
N ILE A 170 -0.71 -2.85 -9.60
CA ILE A 170 -1.72 -3.55 -10.43
C ILE A 170 -1.19 -3.71 -11.87
N GLY A 171 -1.24 -4.93 -12.39
CA GLY A 171 -0.77 -5.27 -13.74
C GLY A 171 0.75 -5.31 -13.91
N VAL A 172 1.52 -5.08 -12.86
CA VAL A 172 2.99 -5.13 -12.86
C VAL A 172 3.47 -6.04 -11.74
N GLY A 173 3.71 -7.29 -12.06
CA GLY A 173 4.28 -8.29 -11.17
C GLY A 173 5.78 -8.49 -11.39
N SER A 174 6.29 -9.61 -10.87
CA SER A 174 7.72 -9.96 -10.99
C SER A 174 8.18 -10.11 -12.44
N ARG A 175 7.30 -10.59 -13.36
CA ARG A 175 7.57 -10.71 -14.78
C ARG A 175 7.83 -9.34 -15.41
N GLU A 176 6.92 -8.40 -15.24
CA GLU A 176 7.02 -7.05 -15.78
C GLU A 176 8.22 -6.31 -15.16
N VAL A 177 8.41 -6.41 -13.84
CA VAL A 177 9.58 -5.84 -13.15
C VAL A 177 10.87 -6.42 -13.74
N GLY A 178 10.91 -7.72 -14.05
CA GLY A 178 12.05 -8.36 -14.70
C GLY A 178 12.37 -7.75 -16.07
N TYR A 179 11.36 -7.58 -16.93
CA TYR A 179 11.53 -6.98 -18.25
C TYR A 179 11.96 -5.52 -18.19
N LEU A 180 11.36 -4.73 -17.28
CA LEU A 180 11.70 -3.32 -17.06
C LEU A 180 13.14 -3.18 -16.55
N ALA A 181 13.52 -3.92 -15.50
CA ALA A 181 14.85 -3.87 -14.93
C ALA A 181 15.94 -4.35 -15.91
N GLY A 182 15.66 -5.42 -16.65
CA GLY A 182 16.58 -5.96 -17.67
C GLY A 182 16.84 -4.94 -18.77
N TYR A 183 15.81 -4.27 -19.27
CA TYR A 183 15.98 -3.27 -20.32
C TYR A 183 16.60 -1.96 -19.81
N MET A 184 16.28 -1.55 -18.57
CA MET A 184 16.99 -0.44 -17.89
C MET A 184 18.50 -0.68 -17.85
N LYS A 185 18.91 -1.88 -17.42
CA LYS A 185 20.33 -2.28 -17.43
C LYS A 185 20.95 -2.20 -18.82
N LYS A 186 20.22 -2.62 -19.87
CA LYS A 186 20.66 -2.54 -21.27
C LYS A 186 20.88 -1.10 -21.71
N LEU A 187 19.95 -0.19 -21.40
CA LEU A 187 20.01 1.21 -21.83
C LEU A 187 21.06 2.02 -21.07
N SER A 188 21.15 1.83 -19.74
CA SER A 188 22.06 2.61 -18.88
C SER A 188 23.47 2.03 -18.81
N ASN A 189 23.68 0.76 -19.25
CA ASN A 189 24.91 -0.01 -19.04
C ASN A 189 25.33 -0.07 -17.56
N GLN A 190 24.36 -0.08 -16.64
CA GLN A 190 24.57 -0.11 -15.19
C GLN A 190 23.71 -1.19 -14.54
N ALA A 191 24.32 -2.02 -13.68
CA ALA A 191 23.62 -3.00 -12.87
C ALA A 191 23.22 -2.39 -11.50
N ALA A 192 22.40 -1.34 -11.52
CA ALA A 192 21.96 -0.62 -10.34
C ALA A 192 20.54 -1.04 -9.93
N CYS A 193 20.16 -0.82 -8.66
CA CYS A 193 18.81 -1.04 -8.16
C CYS A 193 17.88 0.10 -8.59
N VAL A 194 17.30 -0.03 -9.78
CA VAL A 194 16.34 0.98 -10.28
C VAL A 194 14.90 0.53 -10.11
N PHE A 195 14.66 -0.76 -9.89
CA PHE A 195 13.35 -1.32 -9.58
C PHE A 195 13.42 -2.16 -8.31
N THR A 196 12.34 -2.20 -7.53
CA THR A 196 12.15 -3.17 -6.44
C THR A 196 11.02 -4.14 -6.75
N GLY A 197 10.97 -5.26 -6.02
CA GLY A 197 10.12 -6.40 -6.36
C GLY A 197 10.77 -7.28 -7.43
N ARG A 198 12.08 -7.24 -7.52
CA ARG A 198 12.87 -8.06 -8.45
C ARG A 198 12.87 -9.53 -8.02
N GLY A 199 13.12 -10.41 -8.96
CA GLY A 199 13.37 -11.82 -8.67
C GLY A 199 14.66 -12.02 -7.86
N LEU A 200 14.69 -13.06 -7.02
CA LEU A 200 15.86 -13.38 -6.20
C LEU A 200 17.13 -13.62 -7.02
N SER A 201 17.00 -14.10 -8.27
CA SER A 201 18.14 -14.34 -9.18
C SER A 201 18.84 -13.08 -9.65
N PHE A 202 18.25 -11.89 -9.47
CA PHE A 202 18.82 -10.61 -9.93
C PHE A 202 18.62 -9.45 -8.95
N GLY A 203 18.75 -9.73 -7.67
CA GLY A 203 18.83 -8.71 -6.62
C GLY A 203 17.55 -8.45 -5.84
N GLY A 204 16.55 -9.31 -5.93
CA GLY A 204 15.36 -9.27 -5.10
C GLY A 204 15.65 -9.61 -3.63
N SER A 205 14.77 -9.22 -2.74
CA SER A 205 14.85 -9.49 -1.30
C SER A 205 14.00 -10.68 -0.90
N LEU A 206 14.52 -11.51 -0.01
CA LEU A 206 13.70 -12.45 0.77
C LEU A 206 12.64 -11.67 1.57
N ILE A 207 11.59 -12.35 2.00
CA ILE A 207 10.45 -11.78 2.75
C ILE A 207 9.66 -10.73 1.94
N ARG A 208 10.02 -10.40 0.69
CA ARG A 208 9.27 -9.40 -0.10
C ARG A 208 7.83 -9.84 -0.41
N PRO A 209 7.55 -11.10 -0.80
CA PRO A 209 6.20 -11.60 -0.97
C PRO A 209 5.38 -11.56 0.33
N GLU A 210 5.99 -11.91 1.44
CA GLU A 210 5.37 -12.00 2.78
C GLU A 210 5.10 -10.64 3.40
N ALA A 211 5.91 -9.65 3.06
CA ALA A 211 6.09 -8.41 3.81
C ALA A 211 4.81 -7.62 4.09
N THR A 212 3.85 -7.57 3.18
CA THR A 212 2.61 -6.82 3.42
C THR A 212 1.73 -7.52 4.46
N GLY A 213 1.54 -8.84 4.33
CA GLY A 213 0.78 -9.64 5.28
C GLY A 213 1.45 -9.72 6.65
N TYR A 214 2.77 -9.93 6.68
CA TYR A 214 3.53 -9.96 7.92
C TYR A 214 3.49 -8.60 8.62
N GLY A 215 3.75 -7.52 7.89
CA GLY A 215 3.70 -6.16 8.42
C GLY A 215 2.33 -5.80 8.99
N LEU A 216 1.25 -6.18 8.32
CA LEU A 216 -0.12 -6.01 8.81
C LEU A 216 -0.30 -6.64 10.19
N VAL A 217 0.13 -7.90 10.35
CA VAL A 217 -0.02 -8.62 11.61
C VAL A 217 0.89 -8.05 12.70
N TYR A 218 2.11 -7.63 12.39
CA TYR A 218 3.00 -6.94 13.33
C TYR A 218 2.41 -5.63 13.83
N PHE A 219 1.84 -4.83 12.93
CA PHE A 219 1.18 -3.59 13.31
C PHE A 219 -0.05 -3.85 14.20
N ALA A 220 -0.89 -4.80 13.82
CA ALA A 220 -2.07 -5.21 14.60
C ALA A 220 -1.67 -5.77 15.98
N GLN A 221 -0.59 -6.54 16.07
CA GLN A 221 -0.03 -7.03 17.34
C GLN A 221 0.41 -5.89 18.24
N ALA A 222 1.06 -4.86 17.69
CA ALA A 222 1.46 -3.67 18.44
C ALA A 222 0.24 -2.88 18.95
N MET A 223 -0.84 -2.79 18.14
CA MET A 223 -2.10 -2.18 18.58
C MET A 223 -2.75 -2.95 19.74
N LEU A 224 -2.78 -4.29 19.68
CA LEU A 224 -3.31 -5.14 20.76
C LEU A 224 -2.49 -4.99 22.05
N ALA A 225 -1.18 -4.87 21.93
CA ALA A 225 -0.28 -4.70 23.06
C ALA A 225 -0.58 -3.42 23.87
N GLU A 226 -1.12 -2.37 23.27
CA GLU A 226 -1.58 -1.16 23.99
C GLU A 226 -2.73 -1.44 24.97
N LYS A 227 -3.48 -2.51 24.75
CA LYS A 227 -4.54 -2.99 25.64
C LYS A 227 -4.11 -4.22 26.46
N GLY A 228 -2.81 -4.54 26.52
CA GLY A 228 -2.28 -5.73 27.21
C GLY A 228 -2.69 -7.05 26.57
N GLN A 229 -3.02 -7.06 25.29
CA GLN A 229 -3.51 -8.22 24.54
C GLN A 229 -2.51 -8.66 23.46
N SER A 230 -2.74 -9.85 22.90
CA SER A 230 -1.92 -10.42 21.82
C SER A 230 -2.80 -11.24 20.86
N PHE A 231 -2.23 -11.72 19.78
CA PHE A 231 -2.90 -12.67 18.86
C PHE A 231 -3.13 -14.05 19.49
N GLN A 232 -2.38 -14.40 20.53
CA GLN A 232 -2.47 -15.75 21.15
C GLN A 232 -3.89 -16.07 21.59
N GLY A 233 -4.46 -17.13 21.04
CA GLY A 233 -5.81 -17.63 21.37
C GLY A 233 -6.96 -16.83 20.77
N LYS A 234 -6.70 -15.74 20.04
CA LYS A 234 -7.75 -14.94 19.41
C LYS A 234 -8.23 -15.56 18.10
N THR A 235 -9.49 -15.30 17.77
CA THR A 235 -10.10 -15.64 16.49
C THR A 235 -9.95 -14.50 15.50
N VAL A 236 -9.64 -14.84 14.24
CA VAL A 236 -9.36 -13.87 13.17
C VAL A 236 -10.21 -14.17 11.94
N VAL A 237 -10.88 -13.16 11.40
CA VAL A 237 -11.50 -13.22 10.08
C VAL A 237 -10.62 -12.46 9.08
N VAL A 238 -10.34 -13.08 7.93
CA VAL A 238 -9.54 -12.51 6.85
C VAL A 238 -10.37 -12.54 5.58
N SER A 239 -10.41 -11.41 4.87
CA SER A 239 -10.91 -11.39 3.49
C SER A 239 -9.78 -11.54 2.49
N GLY A 240 -10.13 -11.96 1.27
CA GLY A 240 -9.14 -12.24 0.25
C GLY A 240 -8.53 -13.64 0.35
N SER A 241 -7.80 -14.01 -0.68
CA SER A 241 -7.04 -15.25 -0.80
C SER A 241 -5.79 -15.03 -1.67
N GLY A 242 -5.46 -13.76 -1.91
CA GLY A 242 -4.24 -13.36 -2.61
C GLY A 242 -3.04 -13.26 -1.67
N ASN A 243 -1.97 -12.67 -2.16
CA ASN A 243 -0.68 -12.60 -1.47
C ASN A 243 -0.80 -12.02 -0.04
N VAL A 244 -1.45 -10.88 0.11
CA VAL A 244 -1.59 -10.22 1.44
C VAL A 244 -2.35 -11.11 2.41
N ALA A 245 -3.48 -11.69 1.99
CA ALA A 245 -4.30 -12.56 2.83
C ALA A 245 -3.55 -13.84 3.24
N GLN A 246 -2.86 -14.50 2.29
CA GLN A 246 -2.10 -15.72 2.55
C GLN A 246 -1.05 -15.52 3.65
N TYR A 247 -0.26 -14.46 3.55
CA TYR A 247 0.80 -14.18 4.50
C TYR A 247 0.30 -13.53 5.80
N ALA A 248 -0.83 -12.83 5.79
CA ALA A 248 -1.50 -12.41 7.01
C ALA A 248 -2.00 -13.63 7.81
N ILE A 249 -2.60 -14.61 7.12
CA ILE A 249 -3.00 -15.89 7.74
C ILE A 249 -1.79 -16.61 8.33
N GLU A 250 -0.71 -16.74 7.56
CA GLU A 250 0.52 -17.41 8.01
C GLU A 250 1.08 -16.79 9.29
N LYS A 251 1.27 -15.46 9.29
CA LYS A 251 1.83 -14.77 10.46
C LYS A 251 0.89 -14.81 11.66
N ALA A 252 -0.43 -14.68 11.45
CA ALA A 252 -1.41 -14.81 12.54
C ALA A 252 -1.38 -16.19 13.19
N LEU A 253 -1.24 -17.26 12.38
CA LEU A 253 -1.06 -18.63 12.89
C LEU A 253 0.24 -18.76 13.69
N GLN A 254 1.35 -18.19 13.21
CA GLN A 254 2.63 -18.19 13.92
C GLN A 254 2.54 -17.50 15.29
N LEU A 255 1.68 -16.48 15.43
CA LEU A 255 1.42 -15.77 16.68
C LEU A 255 0.34 -16.44 17.55
N GLY A 256 -0.11 -17.66 17.19
CA GLY A 256 -1.03 -18.47 17.98
C GLY A 256 -2.51 -18.09 17.84
N ALA A 257 -2.88 -17.37 16.81
CA ALA A 257 -4.28 -17.08 16.50
C ALA A 257 -4.97 -18.22 15.75
N LYS A 258 -6.30 -18.23 15.81
CA LYS A 258 -7.16 -19.13 15.06
C LYS A 258 -7.82 -18.35 13.92
N VAL A 259 -7.34 -18.53 12.70
CA VAL A 259 -7.90 -17.89 11.51
C VAL A 259 -9.07 -18.70 10.97
N LEU A 260 -10.23 -18.05 10.79
CA LEU A 260 -11.50 -18.72 10.48
C LEU A 260 -11.92 -18.63 9.01
N THR A 261 -11.43 -17.64 8.26
CA THR A 261 -11.96 -17.37 6.92
C THR A 261 -10.87 -17.01 5.90
N CYS A 262 -11.18 -17.28 4.64
CA CYS A 262 -10.60 -16.63 3.47
C CYS A 262 -11.72 -16.38 2.44
N SER A 263 -11.52 -15.46 1.49
CA SER A 263 -12.55 -15.13 0.51
C SER A 263 -11.96 -14.80 -0.87
N ASP A 264 -12.83 -14.81 -1.86
CA ASP A 264 -12.57 -14.17 -3.17
C ASP A 264 -13.84 -13.50 -3.70
N SER A 265 -13.83 -13.04 -4.95
CA SER A 265 -14.98 -12.34 -5.55
C SER A 265 -16.26 -13.19 -5.66
N SER A 266 -16.18 -14.50 -5.45
CA SER A 266 -17.33 -15.41 -5.54
C SER A 266 -17.96 -15.75 -4.19
N GLY A 267 -17.29 -15.46 -3.06
CA GLY A 267 -17.77 -15.75 -1.72
C GLY A 267 -16.64 -15.99 -0.73
N TYR A 268 -16.98 -16.54 0.44
CA TYR A 268 -15.99 -16.86 1.46
C TYR A 268 -16.11 -18.30 1.96
N VAL A 269 -15.01 -18.79 2.52
CA VAL A 269 -14.93 -20.07 3.22
C VAL A 269 -14.88 -19.81 4.72
N TYR A 270 -15.65 -20.57 5.48
CA TYR A 270 -15.63 -20.61 6.94
C TYR A 270 -15.11 -21.96 7.43
N ASP A 271 -14.04 -21.91 8.20
CA ASP A 271 -13.43 -23.05 8.85
C ASP A 271 -13.52 -22.89 10.37
N GLU A 272 -14.49 -23.54 10.99
CA GLU A 272 -14.69 -23.46 12.45
C GLU A 272 -13.49 -24.01 13.23
N ALA A 273 -12.81 -25.02 12.70
CA ALA A 273 -11.59 -25.57 13.31
C ALA A 273 -10.39 -24.63 13.16
N GLY A 274 -10.44 -23.72 12.20
CA GLY A 274 -9.39 -22.80 11.83
C GLY A 274 -8.39 -23.37 10.83
N PHE A 275 -7.62 -22.47 10.22
CA PHE A 275 -6.54 -22.83 9.32
C PHE A 275 -5.42 -23.57 10.07
N SER A 276 -4.78 -24.52 9.37
CA SER A 276 -3.49 -25.09 9.73
C SER A 276 -2.45 -24.74 8.64
N ALA A 277 -1.18 -25.01 8.91
CA ALA A 277 -0.12 -24.85 7.90
C ALA A 277 -0.39 -25.66 6.63
N GLU A 278 -0.93 -26.88 6.75
CA GLU A 278 -1.31 -27.75 5.64
C GLU A 278 -2.46 -27.12 4.82
N LYS A 279 -3.50 -26.64 5.50
CA LYS A 279 -4.64 -25.99 4.85
C LYS A 279 -4.22 -24.72 4.12
N LEU A 280 -3.33 -23.92 4.72
CA LEU A 280 -2.77 -22.73 4.08
C LEU A 280 -1.94 -23.08 2.84
N ALA A 281 -1.06 -24.08 2.92
CA ALA A 281 -0.29 -24.54 1.78
C ALA A 281 -1.19 -24.99 0.62
N ALA A 282 -2.29 -25.70 0.93
CA ALA A 282 -3.28 -26.10 -0.07
C ALA A 282 -4.02 -24.90 -0.69
N LEU A 283 -4.36 -23.86 0.10
CA LEU A 283 -4.93 -22.61 -0.42
C LEU A 283 -3.95 -21.93 -1.38
N MET A 284 -2.67 -21.84 -1.00
CA MET A 284 -1.62 -21.26 -1.83
C MET A 284 -1.46 -22.03 -3.16
N GLU A 285 -1.46 -23.36 -3.13
CA GLU A 285 -1.40 -24.19 -4.32
C GLU A 285 -2.59 -23.92 -5.26
N ILE A 286 -3.82 -23.91 -4.71
CA ILE A 286 -5.04 -23.66 -5.48
C ILE A 286 -5.01 -22.27 -6.10
N LYS A 287 -4.64 -21.25 -5.34
CA LYS A 287 -4.67 -19.86 -5.80
C LYS A 287 -3.52 -19.50 -6.74
N ASN A 288 -2.30 -19.89 -6.38
CA ASN A 288 -1.09 -19.40 -7.05
C ASN A 288 -0.69 -20.29 -8.23
N ALA A 289 -0.78 -21.62 -8.07
CA ALA A 289 -0.41 -22.59 -9.12
C ALA A 289 -1.58 -22.92 -10.06
N LYS A 290 -2.74 -23.25 -9.50
CA LYS A 290 -3.91 -23.71 -10.27
C LYS A 290 -4.83 -22.58 -10.71
N ARG A 291 -4.67 -21.35 -10.18
CA ARG A 291 -5.54 -20.18 -10.42
C ARG A 291 -7.01 -20.47 -10.10
N GLY A 292 -7.26 -21.38 -9.15
CA GLY A 292 -8.58 -21.81 -8.71
C GLY A 292 -9.28 -20.78 -7.80
N ARG A 293 -10.46 -21.18 -7.31
CA ARG A 293 -11.29 -20.37 -6.43
C ARG A 293 -11.26 -20.88 -5.00
N VAL A 294 -11.67 -20.04 -4.02
CA VAL A 294 -11.79 -20.48 -2.62
C VAL A 294 -12.87 -21.57 -2.47
N LYS A 295 -13.81 -21.67 -3.40
CA LYS A 295 -14.77 -22.76 -3.46
C LYS A 295 -14.07 -24.11 -3.62
N ASP A 296 -13.08 -24.22 -4.50
CA ASP A 296 -12.30 -25.45 -4.73
C ASP A 296 -11.56 -25.87 -3.45
N TYR A 297 -11.10 -24.87 -2.68
CA TYR A 297 -10.48 -25.11 -1.37
C TYR A 297 -11.51 -25.64 -0.35
N ALA A 298 -12.71 -25.05 -0.31
CA ALA A 298 -13.79 -25.53 0.57
C ALA A 298 -14.19 -26.97 0.25
N GLU A 299 -14.32 -27.31 -1.02
CA GLU A 299 -14.65 -28.67 -1.48
C GLU A 299 -13.56 -29.67 -1.10
N LYS A 300 -12.27 -29.29 -1.24
CA LYS A 300 -11.13 -30.16 -0.87
C LYS A 300 -11.14 -30.58 0.60
N PHE A 301 -11.55 -29.68 1.50
CA PHE A 301 -11.51 -29.92 2.95
C PHE A 301 -12.90 -30.12 3.58
N GLY A 302 -13.97 -30.16 2.78
CA GLY A 302 -15.34 -30.29 3.29
C GLY A 302 -15.79 -29.12 4.17
N LEU A 303 -15.34 -27.90 3.85
CA LEU A 303 -15.61 -26.69 4.63
C LEU A 303 -16.87 -25.98 4.14
N LYS A 304 -17.44 -25.14 5.01
CA LYS A 304 -18.60 -24.33 4.65
C LYS A 304 -18.18 -23.23 3.67
N TYR A 305 -18.80 -23.22 2.49
CA TYR A 305 -18.67 -22.14 1.51
C TYR A 305 -19.96 -21.31 1.47
N VAL A 306 -19.83 -19.99 1.50
CA VAL A 306 -20.94 -19.03 1.42
C VAL A 306 -20.75 -18.21 0.17
N ALA A 307 -21.64 -18.42 -0.81
CA ALA A 307 -21.55 -17.76 -2.11
C ALA A 307 -22.08 -16.31 -2.05
N GLY A 308 -21.41 -15.41 -2.74
CA GLY A 308 -21.83 -14.02 -2.92
C GLY A 308 -21.74 -13.13 -1.68
N GLU A 309 -21.21 -13.64 -0.56
CA GLU A 309 -21.08 -12.90 0.68
C GLU A 309 -19.63 -12.63 1.05
N ARG A 310 -19.42 -11.63 1.91
CA ARG A 310 -18.14 -11.29 2.56
C ARG A 310 -18.12 -11.86 3.98
N PRO A 311 -16.92 -12.11 4.58
CA PRO A 311 -16.82 -12.85 5.85
C PRO A 311 -17.19 -12.02 7.10
N TRP A 312 -17.62 -10.78 6.97
CA TRP A 312 -17.78 -9.83 8.07
C TRP A 312 -18.94 -10.17 9.03
N GLY A 313 -19.80 -11.13 8.67
CA GLY A 313 -20.82 -11.67 9.58
C GLY A 313 -20.31 -12.78 10.53
N VAL A 314 -19.10 -13.27 10.33
CA VAL A 314 -18.48 -14.30 11.19
C VAL A 314 -17.97 -13.66 12.48
N LYS A 315 -18.35 -14.22 13.63
CA LYS A 315 -17.89 -13.74 14.93
C LYS A 315 -16.39 -14.00 15.10
N ALA A 316 -15.63 -12.94 15.36
CA ALA A 316 -14.20 -13.01 15.62
C ALA A 316 -13.70 -11.82 16.45
N ASP A 317 -12.54 -11.96 17.06
CA ASP A 317 -11.88 -10.89 17.82
C ASP A 317 -11.20 -9.85 16.92
N ILE A 318 -10.68 -10.30 15.79
CA ILE A 318 -9.87 -9.48 14.88
C ILE A 318 -10.40 -9.64 13.45
N ALA A 319 -10.50 -8.54 12.71
CA ALA A 319 -10.81 -8.52 11.28
C ALA A 319 -9.68 -7.90 10.46
N LEU A 320 -9.23 -8.63 9.43
CA LEU A 320 -8.16 -8.21 8.53
C LEU A 320 -8.68 -8.16 7.08
N PRO A 321 -9.17 -7.00 6.62
CA PRO A 321 -9.58 -6.81 5.23
C PRO A 321 -8.36 -6.77 4.31
N CYS A 322 -8.18 -7.86 3.52
CA CYS A 322 -7.02 -8.10 2.67
C CYS A 322 -7.36 -8.32 1.18
N ALA A 323 -8.58 -8.03 0.75
CA ALA A 323 -9.01 -8.30 -0.62
C ALA A 323 -8.96 -7.06 -1.52
N THR A 324 -9.95 -6.20 -1.44
CA THR A 324 -10.14 -5.10 -2.39
C THR A 324 -10.60 -3.81 -1.73
N GLN A 325 -10.48 -2.71 -2.47
CA GLN A 325 -11.02 -1.41 -2.07
C GLN A 325 -12.53 -1.49 -1.81
N ASN A 326 -13.01 -0.78 -0.77
CA ASN A 326 -14.42 -0.65 -0.40
C ASN A 326 -15.14 -2.00 -0.18
N GLU A 327 -14.43 -2.99 0.34
CA GLU A 327 -15.01 -4.30 0.65
C GLU A 327 -15.69 -4.38 2.02
N LEU A 328 -15.43 -3.42 2.91
CA LEU A 328 -16.02 -3.32 4.24
C LEU A 328 -16.85 -2.03 4.31
N GLU A 329 -18.15 -2.18 4.16
CA GLU A 329 -19.11 -1.10 4.16
C GLU A 329 -19.73 -0.89 5.55
N LEU A 330 -20.51 0.18 5.76
CA LEU A 330 -21.14 0.49 7.05
C LEU A 330 -21.92 -0.70 7.63
N VAL A 331 -22.69 -1.41 6.78
CA VAL A 331 -23.47 -2.58 7.20
C VAL A 331 -22.57 -3.72 7.71
N ASP A 332 -21.37 -3.87 7.14
CA ASP A 332 -20.39 -4.86 7.55
C ASP A 332 -19.72 -4.45 8.86
N ALA A 333 -19.37 -3.18 9.00
CA ALA A 333 -18.85 -2.62 10.26
C ALA A 333 -19.86 -2.84 11.42
N GLN A 334 -21.14 -2.61 11.19
CA GLN A 334 -22.19 -2.86 12.18
C GLN A 334 -22.27 -4.34 12.60
N LYS A 335 -22.10 -5.29 11.66
CA LYS A 335 -22.02 -6.73 11.98
C LYS A 335 -20.81 -7.04 12.84
N LEU A 336 -19.62 -6.51 12.46
CA LEU A 336 -18.38 -6.71 13.23
C LEU A 336 -18.51 -6.15 14.66
N ILE A 337 -19.07 -4.96 14.82
CA ILE A 337 -19.31 -4.34 16.13
C ILE A 337 -20.27 -5.20 16.95
N ALA A 338 -21.41 -5.61 16.38
CA ALA A 338 -22.38 -6.48 17.05
C ALA A 338 -21.81 -7.83 17.47
N ASN A 339 -20.85 -8.37 16.71
CA ASN A 339 -20.14 -9.61 17.02
C ASN A 339 -18.99 -9.43 18.02
N GLY A 340 -18.69 -8.21 18.49
CA GLY A 340 -17.70 -7.90 19.50
C GLY A 340 -16.26 -7.90 18.98
N VAL A 341 -16.04 -7.51 17.71
CA VAL A 341 -14.68 -7.33 17.16
C VAL A 341 -13.92 -6.30 18.03
N GLN A 342 -12.65 -6.56 18.27
CA GLN A 342 -11.79 -5.69 19.09
C GLN A 342 -10.83 -4.86 18.25
N LEU A 343 -10.47 -5.37 17.07
CA LEU A 343 -9.51 -4.74 16.18
C LEU A 343 -9.89 -5.01 14.72
N VAL A 344 -9.79 -3.96 13.90
CA VAL A 344 -9.81 -4.02 12.43
C VAL A 344 -8.52 -3.39 11.93
N ALA A 345 -7.74 -4.10 11.10
CA ALA A 345 -6.52 -3.55 10.48
C ALA A 345 -6.48 -3.85 8.99
N GLU A 346 -6.24 -2.84 8.20
CA GLU A 346 -6.35 -2.87 6.75
C GLU A 346 -5.11 -3.44 6.06
N GLY A 347 -5.24 -4.63 5.46
CA GLY A 347 -4.20 -5.23 4.60
C GLY A 347 -4.27 -4.75 3.16
N ALA A 348 -5.47 -4.54 2.62
CA ALA A 348 -5.69 -3.92 1.32
C ALA A 348 -5.52 -2.39 1.37
N ASN A 349 -5.54 -1.74 0.22
CA ASN A 349 -5.58 -0.28 0.15
C ASN A 349 -7.05 0.19 0.19
N MET A 350 -7.39 0.99 1.19
CA MET A 350 -8.73 1.55 1.42
C MET A 350 -9.87 0.51 1.34
N PRO A 351 -9.79 -0.61 2.06
CA PRO A 351 -10.83 -1.63 2.00
C PRO A 351 -12.10 -1.23 2.77
N THR A 352 -11.98 -0.31 3.74
CA THR A 352 -13.06 0.15 4.60
C THR A 352 -13.57 1.51 4.13
N THR A 353 -14.88 1.67 3.99
CA THR A 353 -15.46 2.98 3.63
C THR A 353 -15.33 3.97 4.79
N ILE A 354 -15.43 5.26 4.50
CA ILE A 354 -15.31 6.32 5.52
C ILE A 354 -16.37 6.13 6.61
N GLU A 355 -17.61 5.88 6.22
CA GLU A 355 -18.74 5.67 7.15
C GLU A 355 -18.52 4.44 8.04
N ALA A 356 -17.92 3.38 7.49
CA ALA A 356 -17.57 2.18 8.24
C ALA A 356 -16.43 2.46 9.22
N THR A 357 -15.42 3.22 8.80
CA THR A 357 -14.29 3.63 9.65
C THR A 357 -14.79 4.48 10.84
N ASP A 358 -15.65 5.47 10.57
CA ASP A 358 -16.23 6.32 11.60
C ASP A 358 -17.06 5.51 12.61
N ALA A 359 -17.85 4.56 12.13
CA ALA A 359 -18.67 3.69 12.98
C ALA A 359 -17.80 2.79 13.88
N LEU A 360 -16.71 2.21 13.34
CA LEU A 360 -15.77 1.38 14.10
C LEU A 360 -15.06 2.20 15.18
N GLN A 361 -14.58 3.39 14.85
CA GLN A 361 -13.91 4.28 15.80
C GLN A 361 -14.87 4.77 16.89
N ALA A 362 -16.10 5.15 16.53
CA ALA A 362 -17.14 5.57 17.47
C ALA A 362 -17.54 4.45 18.44
N ALA A 363 -17.47 3.19 18.01
CA ALA A 363 -17.69 2.01 18.85
C ALA A 363 -16.49 1.63 19.72
N GLY A 364 -15.38 2.38 19.66
CA GLY A 364 -14.16 2.12 20.43
C GLY A 364 -13.31 0.95 19.92
N ILE A 365 -13.55 0.50 18.68
CA ILE A 365 -12.77 -0.56 18.04
C ILE A 365 -11.39 0.00 17.64
N LEU A 366 -10.33 -0.76 17.90
CA LEU A 366 -9.00 -0.43 17.41
C LEU A 366 -8.98 -0.51 15.88
N PHE A 367 -8.76 0.62 15.20
CA PHE A 367 -8.75 0.69 13.75
C PHE A 367 -7.37 1.05 13.22
N GLY A 368 -6.73 0.12 12.47
CA GLY A 368 -5.42 0.30 11.84
C GLY A 368 -5.56 0.65 10.35
N PRO A 369 -5.32 1.91 9.93
CA PRO A 369 -5.49 2.34 8.55
C PRO A 369 -4.45 1.69 7.63
N GLY A 370 -4.83 1.39 6.39
CA GLY A 370 -3.98 0.71 5.40
C GLY A 370 -2.65 1.41 5.16
N LYS A 371 -2.63 2.74 5.14
CA LYS A 371 -1.42 3.55 4.99
C LYS A 371 -0.31 3.18 5.98
N ALA A 372 -0.67 2.83 7.22
CA ALA A 372 0.25 2.37 8.26
C ALA A 372 0.33 0.84 8.29
N ALA A 373 -0.81 0.16 8.39
CA ALA A 373 -0.89 -1.28 8.63
C ALA A 373 -0.30 -2.11 7.48
N ASN A 374 -0.50 -1.70 6.21
CA ASN A 374 0.02 -2.44 5.05
C ASN A 374 1.37 -1.91 4.52
N ALA A 375 2.06 -1.04 5.28
CA ALA A 375 3.33 -0.45 4.85
C ALA A 375 4.49 -1.45 4.77
N GLY A 376 4.32 -2.68 5.26
CA GLY A 376 5.36 -3.71 5.23
C GLY A 376 5.92 -3.98 3.83
N GLY A 377 5.08 -3.97 2.81
CA GLY A 377 5.51 -4.16 1.43
C GLY A 377 6.47 -3.08 0.93
N VAL A 378 6.19 -1.80 1.18
CA VAL A 378 7.10 -0.71 0.79
C VAL A 378 8.30 -0.62 1.73
N ALA A 379 8.17 -0.97 3.01
CA ALA A 379 9.30 -1.08 3.93
C ALA A 379 10.33 -2.09 3.40
N THR A 380 9.90 -3.30 3.05
CA THR A 380 10.80 -4.31 2.49
C THR A 380 11.34 -3.92 1.11
N SER A 381 10.61 -3.13 0.33
CA SER A 381 11.17 -2.53 -0.90
C SER A 381 12.34 -1.60 -0.58
N GLY A 382 12.27 -0.80 0.49
CA GLY A 382 13.39 0.02 0.96
C GLY A 382 14.56 -0.83 1.48
N LEU A 383 14.28 -1.95 2.15
CA LEU A 383 15.31 -2.92 2.54
C LEU A 383 15.97 -3.58 1.32
N GLU A 384 15.23 -3.86 0.25
CA GLU A 384 15.77 -4.34 -1.02
C GLU A 384 16.72 -3.31 -1.65
N MET A 385 16.35 -2.02 -1.61
CA MET A 385 17.25 -0.94 -2.04
C MET A 385 18.54 -0.92 -1.21
N ALA A 386 18.44 -1.02 0.12
CA ALA A 386 19.59 -1.04 1.01
C ALA A 386 20.53 -2.22 0.74
N GLN A 387 20.00 -3.44 0.59
CA GLN A 387 20.77 -4.63 0.21
C GLN A 387 21.51 -4.43 -1.11
N SER A 388 20.82 -3.86 -2.10
CA SER A 388 21.40 -3.60 -3.42
C SER A 388 22.50 -2.55 -3.40
N SER A 389 22.37 -1.50 -2.60
CA SER A 389 23.40 -0.47 -2.43
C SER A 389 24.63 -1.02 -1.74
N GLN A 390 24.46 -1.93 -0.80
CA GLN A 390 25.56 -2.63 -0.13
C GLN A 390 26.14 -3.77 -0.97
N ARG A 391 25.44 -4.23 -2.03
CA ARG A 391 25.75 -5.43 -2.82
C ARG A 391 25.80 -6.69 -1.96
N LEU A 392 24.90 -6.79 -0.98
CA LEU A 392 24.77 -7.92 -0.08
C LEU A 392 23.36 -8.48 -0.11
N TYR A 393 23.22 -9.75 0.18
CA TYR A 393 21.94 -10.39 0.47
C TYR A 393 21.84 -10.65 1.96
N TRP A 394 20.73 -10.27 2.55
CA TRP A 394 20.39 -10.60 3.94
C TRP A 394 19.57 -11.88 3.99
N THR A 395 19.67 -12.61 5.11
CA THR A 395 18.85 -13.80 5.35
C THR A 395 17.38 -13.41 5.54
N ALA A 396 16.49 -14.39 5.47
CA ALA A 396 15.06 -14.15 5.70
C ALA A 396 14.81 -13.61 7.12
N GLU A 397 15.54 -14.14 8.10
CA GLU A 397 15.46 -13.71 9.50
C GLU A 397 15.92 -12.26 9.69
N GLU A 398 17.01 -11.86 9.03
CA GLU A 398 17.49 -10.47 9.08
C GLU A 398 16.49 -9.49 8.48
N VAL A 399 15.87 -9.85 7.34
CA VAL A 399 14.88 -9.02 6.68
C VAL A 399 13.60 -8.96 7.52
N ASP A 400 13.11 -10.10 8.06
CA ASP A 400 11.90 -10.15 8.88
C ASP A 400 12.08 -9.35 10.18
N LEU A 401 13.23 -9.46 10.85
CA LEU A 401 13.54 -8.67 12.04
C LEU A 401 13.52 -7.16 11.75
N LYS A 402 14.12 -6.73 10.62
CA LYS A 402 14.12 -5.32 10.22
C LYS A 402 12.70 -4.86 9.88
N LEU A 403 11.92 -5.69 9.17
CA LEU A 403 10.52 -5.42 8.88
C LEU A 403 9.70 -5.26 10.16
N HIS A 404 9.86 -6.18 11.11
CA HIS A 404 9.18 -6.12 12.41
C HIS A 404 9.49 -4.80 13.14
N ASN A 405 10.77 -4.44 13.25
CA ASN A 405 11.18 -3.19 13.91
C ASN A 405 10.59 -1.95 13.20
N ILE A 406 10.59 -1.92 11.86
CA ILE A 406 9.96 -0.82 11.10
C ILE A 406 8.46 -0.73 11.42
N MET A 407 7.75 -1.86 11.50
CA MET A 407 6.32 -1.84 11.82
C MET A 407 6.05 -1.36 13.25
N LEU A 408 6.92 -1.66 14.20
CA LEU A 408 6.87 -1.11 15.57
C LEU A 408 7.12 0.41 15.57
N ASP A 409 8.08 0.88 14.79
CA ASP A 409 8.35 2.32 14.65
C ASP A 409 7.17 3.06 14.00
N ILE A 410 6.54 2.47 12.98
CA ILE A 410 5.31 3.00 12.37
C ILE A 410 4.22 3.11 13.43
N HIS A 411 3.99 2.05 14.19
CA HIS A 411 2.99 2.05 15.26
C HIS A 411 3.28 3.13 16.31
N ALA A 412 4.52 3.22 16.80
CA ALA A 412 4.92 4.22 17.80
C ALA A 412 4.69 5.66 17.30
N ASN A 413 5.03 5.93 16.04
CA ASN A 413 4.79 7.24 15.42
C ASN A 413 3.29 7.54 15.27
N CYS A 414 2.50 6.57 14.81
CA CYS A 414 1.05 6.72 14.72
C CYS A 414 0.41 6.96 16.10
N LYS A 415 0.86 6.23 17.13
CA LYS A 415 0.42 6.44 18.51
C LYS A 415 0.75 7.85 19.01
N LYS A 416 2.00 8.31 18.81
CA LYS A 416 2.46 9.63 19.25
C LYS A 416 1.55 10.76 18.76
N TYR A 417 1.13 10.72 17.51
CA TYR A 417 0.31 11.77 16.89
C TYR A 417 -1.19 11.46 16.88
N GLY A 418 -1.57 10.21 17.16
CA GLY A 418 -2.97 9.78 17.25
C GLY A 418 -3.54 9.77 18.66
N THR A 419 -2.70 9.99 19.70
CA THR A 419 -3.15 10.19 21.07
C THR A 419 -3.69 11.61 21.20
N ILE A 420 -5.00 11.74 21.31
CA ILE A 420 -5.71 13.03 21.38
C ILE A 420 -6.20 13.22 22.82
N GLU A 421 -5.93 14.38 23.39
CA GLU A 421 -6.35 14.72 24.76
C GLU A 421 -7.88 14.61 24.89
N GLY A 422 -8.34 13.90 25.91
CA GLY A 422 -9.77 13.64 26.15
C GLY A 422 -10.36 12.45 25.38
N GLN A 423 -9.58 11.75 24.56
CA GLN A 423 -9.98 10.50 23.91
C GLN A 423 -9.31 9.30 24.57
N GLU A 424 -10.09 8.26 24.86
CA GLU A 424 -9.57 7.03 25.48
C GLU A 424 -8.76 6.17 24.49
N ASN A 425 -9.17 6.17 23.21
CA ASN A 425 -8.55 5.37 22.18
C ASN A 425 -7.65 6.20 21.27
N ILE A 426 -6.57 5.57 20.81
CA ILE A 426 -5.65 6.16 19.84
C ILE A 426 -6.34 6.23 18.48
N ASN A 427 -6.37 7.42 17.87
CA ASN A 427 -6.83 7.59 16.49
C ASN A 427 -5.66 7.36 15.51
N TYR A 428 -5.48 6.11 15.09
CA TYR A 428 -4.40 5.74 14.18
C TYR A 428 -4.53 6.33 12.77
N VAL A 429 -5.73 6.73 12.34
CA VAL A 429 -5.94 7.42 11.06
C VAL A 429 -5.30 8.80 11.09
N VAL A 430 -5.65 9.60 12.09
CA VAL A 430 -5.02 10.92 12.34
C VAL A 430 -3.54 10.74 12.59
N GLY A 431 -3.16 9.77 13.43
CA GLY A 431 -1.78 9.47 13.77
C GLY A 431 -0.91 9.19 12.55
N ALA A 432 -1.38 8.36 11.63
CA ALA A 432 -0.64 8.03 10.40
C ALA A 432 -0.48 9.24 9.47
N ASN A 433 -1.54 10.03 9.28
CA ASN A 433 -1.48 11.21 8.43
C ASN A 433 -0.54 12.28 9.01
N VAL A 434 -0.64 12.57 10.29
CA VAL A 434 0.22 13.58 10.96
C VAL A 434 1.67 13.10 11.03
N ALA A 435 1.93 11.84 11.39
CA ALA A 435 3.30 11.31 11.45
C ALA A 435 4.00 11.37 10.09
N GLY A 436 3.33 10.92 9.04
CA GLY A 436 3.85 11.00 7.67
C GLY A 436 4.09 12.44 7.22
N PHE A 437 3.13 13.34 7.48
CA PHE A 437 3.24 14.76 7.17
C PHE A 437 4.43 15.42 7.87
N VAL A 438 4.56 15.27 9.19
CA VAL A 438 5.60 15.95 9.99
C VAL A 438 6.99 15.60 9.47
N LYS A 439 7.25 14.32 9.17
CA LYS A 439 8.57 13.91 8.66
C LYS A 439 8.92 14.58 7.33
N VAL A 440 7.98 14.63 6.40
CA VAL A 440 8.19 15.28 5.09
C VAL A 440 8.27 16.79 5.22
N ALA A 441 7.36 17.39 5.98
CA ALA A 441 7.28 18.83 6.17
C ALA A 441 8.52 19.40 6.86
N ASP A 442 9.03 18.73 7.91
CA ASP A 442 10.27 19.14 8.58
C ASP A 442 11.48 19.05 7.63
N ALA A 443 11.55 18.01 6.78
CA ALA A 443 12.60 17.90 5.77
C ALA A 443 12.49 19.03 4.71
N MET A 444 11.29 19.33 4.22
CA MET A 444 11.05 20.42 3.27
C MET A 444 11.41 21.80 3.84
N LEU A 445 11.10 22.04 5.12
CA LEU A 445 11.46 23.29 5.80
C LEU A 445 12.97 23.41 6.00
N ALA A 446 13.64 22.31 6.38
CA ALA A 446 15.08 22.28 6.62
C ALA A 446 15.90 22.48 5.33
N GLN A 447 15.41 21.98 4.20
CA GLN A 447 16.09 22.08 2.89
C GLN A 447 15.78 23.42 2.18
N GLY A 448 14.77 24.18 2.62
CA GLY A 448 14.40 25.45 2.04
C GLY A 448 13.50 25.31 0.81
N VAL A 449 13.55 26.34 -0.05
CA VAL A 449 12.75 26.42 -1.29
C VAL A 449 13.67 26.22 -2.49
N PHE A 450 13.49 25.13 -3.22
CA PHE A 450 14.24 24.78 -4.44
C PHE A 450 13.30 24.32 -5.56
#